data_4250f7da7579c10bf80743f24424764f
#
_entry.id   4250f7da7579c10bf80743f24424764f
#
_cell.length_a   1.000
_cell.length_b   1.000
_cell.length_c   1.000
_cell.angle_alpha   90.00
_cell.angle_beta   90.00
_cell.angle_gamma   90.00
#
_symmetry.space_group_name_H-M   'P 1'
#
loop_
_entity.id
_entity.type
_entity.pdbx_description
1 polymer ?
#
loop_
_entity_poly.entity_id
_entity_poly.type
_entity_poly.pdbx_seq_one_letter_code
_entity_poly.pdbx_strand_id
1 'polypeptide(L)'
;MLTTIGILMALQVAPADSGQLSLTDVRTTYGILGDKRPDDKFLPGDRFVLSFDIEGAKADAGGKIRYGIGMQVTDATGKVLYKQEPVDSEANSPASGNKLAAFASLEIGTEQPAGDYTLKVTVADRNGRTTQDLTRSYQVLPKAFGLVRPTTTSDPDGKKPTASLRKGKPGWVNFAAVGFGWDKAKGQPHLTATLRVLDEDGKPALVKPSRGTIDQDVPDGTKAVPMQFELVLQKAGKFTIELEAVDDVTGEKASLSLPIRVAESN
;
A
#
# COMPACT_ATOMS: atom_id res chain seq x y z
N MET A 1 24.14 60.73 40.75
CA MET A 1 23.82 59.30 40.86
C MET A 1 22.72 59.01 39.89
N LEU A 2 23.06 58.46 38.70
CA LEU A 2 22.06 57.99 37.70
C LEU A 2 21.89 56.48 37.87
N THR A 3 20.70 56.07 38.20
CA THR A 3 20.35 54.66 38.33
C THR A 3 19.75 54.18 36.98
N THR A 4 20.48 53.32 36.29
CA THR A 4 20.03 52.72 35.03
C THR A 4 19.17 51.50 35.34
N ILE A 5 17.88 51.54 35.02
CA ILE A 5 16.94 50.41 35.10
C ILE A 5 17.05 49.62 33.78
N GLY A 6 17.63 48.42 33.84
CA GLY A 6 17.66 47.48 32.73
C GLY A 6 16.32 46.74 32.64
N ILE A 7 15.61 46.92 31.53
CA ILE A 7 14.41 46.14 31.22
C ILE A 7 14.87 44.83 30.54
N LEU A 8 14.69 43.72 31.27
CA LEU A 8 14.87 42.37 30.71
C LEU A 8 13.65 42.02 29.86
N MET A 9 13.76 42.11 28.54
CA MET A 9 12.75 41.55 27.65
C MET A 9 12.89 40.04 27.63
N ALA A 10 11.97 39.34 28.27
CA ALA A 10 11.80 37.90 28.09
C ALA A 10 11.21 37.67 26.71
N LEU A 11 11.98 37.10 25.79
CA LEU A 11 11.43 36.53 24.55
C LEU A 11 10.49 35.37 24.93
N GLN A 12 9.21 35.65 24.92
CA GLN A 12 8.20 34.58 24.89
C GLN A 12 8.28 33.94 23.51
N VAL A 13 8.88 32.74 23.45
CA VAL A 13 8.71 31.84 22.32
C VAL A 13 7.24 31.42 22.33
N ALA A 14 6.45 31.96 21.40
CA ALA A 14 5.08 31.53 21.20
C ALA A 14 5.11 30.01 20.93
N PRO A 15 4.24 29.21 21.56
CA PRO A 15 4.11 27.81 21.22
C PRO A 15 3.76 27.72 19.72
N ALA A 16 4.47 26.87 18.98
CA ALA A 16 4.14 26.59 17.59
C ALA A 16 2.65 26.25 17.52
N ASP A 17 1.93 26.98 16.68
CA ASP A 17 0.50 26.82 16.47
C ASP A 17 0.26 25.36 16.07
N SER A 18 -0.27 24.57 17.00
CA SER A 18 -0.66 23.19 16.74
C SER A 18 -1.90 23.28 15.87
N GLY A 19 -1.70 23.21 14.55
CA GLY A 19 -2.77 23.22 13.57
C GLY A 19 -3.86 22.19 13.92
N GLN A 20 -5.07 22.43 13.45
CA GLN A 20 -6.17 21.48 13.61
C GLN A 20 -5.77 20.13 12.99
N LEU A 21 -6.10 19.02 13.68
CA LEU A 21 -5.89 17.66 13.15
C LEU A 21 -6.53 17.54 11.76
N SER A 22 -5.74 17.18 10.78
CA SER A 22 -6.19 17.01 9.39
C SER A 22 -5.52 15.80 8.73
N LEU A 23 -6.19 15.25 7.71
CA LEU A 23 -5.71 14.12 6.92
C LEU A 23 -5.49 14.60 5.49
N THR A 24 -4.24 14.59 5.04
CA THR A 24 -3.84 15.14 3.74
C THR A 24 -3.15 14.09 2.87
N ASP A 25 -2.85 14.41 1.62
CA ASP A 25 -2.20 13.53 0.64
C ASP A 25 -2.83 12.13 0.54
N VAL A 26 -4.16 12.10 0.54
CA VAL A 26 -4.95 10.86 0.54
C VAL A 26 -4.86 10.18 -0.82
N ARG A 27 -4.39 8.94 -0.84
CA ARG A 27 -4.22 8.18 -2.08
C ARG A 27 -4.33 6.68 -1.86
N THR A 28 -4.90 5.98 -2.81
CA THR A 28 -4.85 4.52 -2.87
C THR A 28 -3.53 4.09 -3.47
N THR A 29 -2.85 3.12 -2.85
CA THR A 29 -1.49 2.70 -3.22
C THR A 29 -1.36 1.21 -3.48
N TYR A 30 -0.34 0.82 -4.24
CA TYR A 30 0.08 -0.56 -4.41
C TYR A 30 0.87 -1.03 -3.17
N GLY A 31 0.16 -1.59 -2.18
CA GLY A 31 0.75 -1.91 -0.89
C GLY A 31 1.08 -0.68 -0.04
N ILE A 32 1.69 -0.89 1.12
CA ILE A 32 1.90 0.14 2.16
C ILE A 32 2.86 1.25 1.71
N LEU A 33 3.89 0.90 0.95
CA LEU A 33 4.95 1.82 0.52
C LEU A 33 5.01 1.99 -1.01
N GLY A 34 4.03 1.45 -1.73
CA GLY A 34 4.00 1.51 -3.19
C GLY A 34 3.49 2.84 -3.75
N ASP A 35 3.64 3.01 -5.05
CA ASP A 35 3.14 4.17 -5.75
C ASP A 35 1.60 4.17 -5.82
N LYS A 36 1.02 5.34 -6.16
CA LYS A 36 -0.42 5.53 -6.28
C LYS A 36 -1.02 4.61 -7.35
N ARG A 37 -2.16 3.99 -7.03
CA ARG A 37 -2.98 3.25 -8.01
C ARG A 37 -3.70 4.22 -8.96
N PRO A 38 -3.96 3.79 -10.20
CA PRO A 38 -4.69 4.62 -11.18
C PRO A 38 -6.18 4.78 -10.83
N ASP A 39 -6.75 3.81 -10.13
CA ASP A 39 -8.15 3.78 -9.73
C ASP A 39 -8.38 3.06 -8.38
N ASP A 40 -9.64 3.06 -7.93
CA ASP A 40 -10.09 2.40 -6.72
C ASP A 40 -10.94 1.15 -7.04
N LYS A 41 -10.55 0.39 -8.07
CA LYS A 41 -11.20 -0.85 -8.48
C LYS A 41 -10.36 -2.05 -8.06
N PHE A 42 -11.00 -3.06 -7.50
CA PHE A 42 -10.33 -4.22 -6.91
C PHE A 42 -11.01 -5.50 -7.32
N LEU A 43 -10.25 -6.53 -7.61
CA LEU A 43 -10.77 -7.89 -7.72
C LEU A 43 -10.99 -8.49 -6.32
N PRO A 44 -11.93 -9.44 -6.17
CA PRO A 44 -11.98 -10.27 -4.97
C PRO A 44 -10.63 -10.94 -4.71
N GLY A 45 -10.13 -10.85 -3.48
CA GLY A 45 -8.79 -11.32 -3.13
C GLY A 45 -7.70 -10.25 -3.16
N ASP A 46 -7.98 -9.03 -3.61
CA ASP A 46 -7.01 -7.92 -3.59
C ASP A 46 -6.90 -7.28 -2.19
N ARG A 47 -6.00 -6.32 -2.07
CA ARG A 47 -5.80 -5.51 -0.87
C ARG A 47 -5.99 -4.04 -1.20
N PHE A 48 -6.88 -3.39 -0.47
CA PHE A 48 -7.05 -1.95 -0.52
C PHE A 48 -6.14 -1.30 0.52
N VAL A 49 -5.20 -0.47 0.09
CA VAL A 49 -4.35 0.35 0.97
C VAL A 49 -4.64 1.82 0.70
N LEU A 50 -5.13 2.51 1.72
CA LEU A 50 -5.35 3.95 1.70
C LEU A 50 -4.23 4.62 2.49
N SER A 51 -3.32 5.30 1.82
CA SER A 51 -2.22 6.05 2.41
C SER A 51 -2.60 7.52 2.54
N PHE A 52 -2.18 8.15 3.63
CA PHE A 52 -2.46 9.56 3.93
C PHE A 52 -1.42 10.11 4.93
N ASP A 53 -1.35 11.43 5.05
CA ASP A 53 -0.56 12.10 6.07
C ASP A 53 -1.46 12.62 7.19
N ILE A 54 -1.07 12.42 8.44
CA ILE A 54 -1.69 13.01 9.63
C ILE A 54 -0.93 14.29 9.93
N GLU A 55 -1.62 15.43 9.89
CA GLU A 55 -1.08 16.74 10.21
C GLU A 55 -1.77 17.33 11.46
N GLY A 56 -1.08 18.15 12.22
CA GLY A 56 -1.62 18.84 13.39
C GLY A 56 -1.87 17.94 14.61
N ALA A 57 -1.43 16.68 14.59
CA ALA A 57 -1.47 15.82 15.77
C ALA A 57 -0.52 16.34 16.85
N LYS A 58 -0.95 16.33 18.12
CA LYS A 58 -0.16 16.88 19.24
C LYS A 58 0.92 15.90 19.70
N ALA A 59 2.13 16.43 19.89
CA ALA A 59 3.18 15.71 20.58
C ALA A 59 3.09 15.98 22.11
N ASP A 60 3.45 15.01 22.91
CA ASP A 60 3.66 15.21 24.36
C ASP A 60 4.99 15.94 24.65
N ALA A 61 5.27 16.20 25.91
CA ALA A 61 6.51 16.89 26.34
C ALA A 61 7.80 16.15 25.95
N GLY A 62 7.73 14.84 25.66
CA GLY A 62 8.81 14.01 25.13
C GLY A 62 8.90 13.94 23.62
N GLY A 63 8.06 14.69 22.90
CA GLY A 63 8.01 14.67 21.44
C GLY A 63 7.31 13.44 20.85
N LYS A 64 6.53 12.68 21.64
CA LYS A 64 5.77 11.53 21.16
C LYS A 64 4.36 11.91 20.76
N ILE A 65 3.94 11.48 19.57
CA ILE A 65 2.58 11.55 19.06
C ILE A 65 1.92 10.20 19.32
N ARG A 66 0.80 10.19 20.06
CA ARG A 66 -0.05 9.01 20.25
C ARG A 66 -1.31 9.16 19.45
N TYR A 67 -1.59 8.19 18.61
CA TYR A 67 -2.76 8.22 17.74
C TYR A 67 -3.37 6.84 17.62
N GLY A 68 -4.64 6.79 17.21
CA GLY A 68 -5.34 5.52 16.90
C GLY A 68 -5.93 5.59 15.52
N ILE A 69 -5.91 4.47 14.77
CA ILE A 69 -6.55 4.34 13.47
C ILE A 69 -7.63 3.27 13.54
N GLY A 70 -8.87 3.66 13.27
CA GLY A 70 -10.03 2.78 13.14
C GLY A 70 -10.53 2.75 11.70
N MET A 71 -11.30 1.70 11.36
CA MET A 71 -11.87 1.52 10.02
C MET A 71 -13.31 1.03 10.12
N GLN A 72 -14.12 1.45 9.16
CA GLN A 72 -15.46 0.91 8.94
C GLN A 72 -15.70 0.75 7.44
N VAL A 73 -16.26 -0.37 7.04
CA VAL A 73 -16.67 -0.64 5.65
C VAL A 73 -18.18 -0.75 5.60
N THR A 74 -18.79 -0.06 4.65
CA THR A 74 -20.21 -0.18 4.34
C THR A 74 -20.42 -0.57 2.89
N ASP A 75 -21.48 -1.28 2.59
CA ASP A 75 -21.95 -1.51 1.22
C ASP A 75 -22.73 -0.29 0.67
N ALA A 76 -23.21 -0.39 -0.56
CA ALA A 76 -23.97 0.65 -1.24
C ALA A 76 -25.31 0.99 -0.53
N THR A 77 -25.84 0.11 0.33
CA THR A 77 -27.06 0.35 1.12
C THR A 77 -26.78 1.06 2.45
N GLY A 78 -25.50 1.26 2.79
CA GLY A 78 -25.07 1.81 4.06
C GLY A 78 -24.95 0.77 5.19
N LYS A 79 -25.15 -0.53 4.89
CA LYS A 79 -24.99 -1.60 5.87
C LYS A 79 -23.52 -1.75 6.22
N VAL A 80 -23.21 -1.75 7.53
CA VAL A 80 -21.86 -1.99 8.04
C VAL A 80 -21.51 -3.47 7.87
N LEU A 81 -20.42 -3.73 7.12
CA LEU A 81 -19.90 -5.06 6.86
C LEU A 81 -18.69 -5.39 7.72
N TYR A 82 -17.90 -4.38 8.05
CA TYR A 82 -16.70 -4.49 8.88
C TYR A 82 -16.52 -3.23 9.71
N LYS A 83 -16.08 -3.41 10.95
CA LYS A 83 -15.72 -2.30 11.83
C LYS A 83 -14.54 -2.71 12.71
N GLN A 84 -13.55 -1.85 12.78
CA GLN A 84 -12.41 -1.92 13.68
C GLN A 84 -12.31 -0.62 14.45
N GLU A 85 -12.40 -0.69 15.77
CA GLU A 85 -12.15 0.47 16.62
C GLU A 85 -10.69 0.96 16.48
N PRO A 86 -10.40 2.23 16.78
CA PRO A 86 -9.06 2.76 16.65
C PRO A 86 -8.03 1.97 17.46
N VAL A 87 -7.08 1.38 16.74
CA VAL A 87 -5.90 0.70 17.31
C VAL A 87 -4.82 1.73 17.55
N ASP A 88 -4.34 1.80 18.79
CA ASP A 88 -3.38 2.80 19.24
C ASP A 88 -1.96 2.51 18.74
N SER A 89 -1.27 3.57 18.36
CA SER A 89 0.10 3.58 17.87
C SER A 89 0.84 4.80 18.41
N GLU A 90 2.17 4.73 18.43
CA GLU A 90 3.04 5.83 18.80
C GLU A 90 4.05 6.15 17.70
N ALA A 91 4.36 7.41 17.52
CA ALA A 91 5.42 7.88 16.64
C ALA A 91 6.17 9.03 17.30
N ASN A 92 7.44 9.22 16.93
CA ASN A 92 8.17 10.43 17.30
C ASN A 92 7.74 11.57 16.38
N SER A 93 7.62 12.78 16.94
CA SER A 93 7.37 13.98 16.13
C SER A 93 8.47 14.14 15.09
N PRO A 94 8.14 14.27 13.79
CA PRO A 94 9.16 14.43 12.76
C PRO A 94 9.98 15.71 12.98
N ALA A 95 11.30 15.61 12.80
CA ALA A 95 12.20 16.76 12.97
C ALA A 95 12.00 17.87 11.92
N SER A 96 11.33 17.57 10.81
CA SER A 96 11.17 18.45 9.64
C SER A 96 9.73 18.83 9.30
N GLY A 97 8.79 18.79 10.26
CA GLY A 97 7.42 19.20 10.02
C GLY A 97 6.37 18.40 10.80
N ASN A 98 5.11 18.79 10.69
CA ASN A 98 3.99 18.20 11.46
C ASN A 98 3.29 17.06 10.70
N LYS A 99 3.97 16.38 9.77
CA LYS A 99 3.36 15.33 8.94
C LYS A 99 3.82 13.95 9.38
N LEU A 100 2.89 13.10 9.74
CA LEU A 100 3.11 11.70 10.04
C LEU A 100 2.46 10.84 8.96
N ALA A 101 3.26 10.12 8.17
CA ALA A 101 2.75 9.19 7.16
C ALA A 101 2.02 8.01 7.85
N ALA A 102 0.82 7.72 7.39
CA ALA A 102 -0.04 6.68 7.91
C ALA A 102 -0.77 5.94 6.78
N PHE A 103 -1.33 4.79 7.10
CA PHE A 103 -2.15 4.04 6.15
C PHE A 103 -3.26 3.26 6.87
N ALA A 104 -4.32 2.96 6.13
CA ALA A 104 -5.33 1.97 6.48
C ALA A 104 -5.28 0.85 5.43
N SER A 105 -5.31 -0.41 5.85
CA SER A 105 -5.24 -1.56 4.96
C SER A 105 -6.41 -2.50 5.19
N LEU A 106 -7.11 -2.84 4.10
CA LEU A 106 -8.28 -3.72 4.09
C LEU A 106 -8.04 -4.89 3.13
N GLU A 107 -8.15 -6.10 3.62
CA GLU A 107 -8.18 -7.30 2.78
C GLU A 107 -9.57 -7.46 2.16
N ILE A 108 -9.65 -7.48 0.85
CA ILE A 108 -10.89 -7.78 0.11
C ILE A 108 -11.01 -9.31 0.03
N GLY A 109 -12.08 -9.85 0.60
CA GLY A 109 -12.30 -11.30 0.60
C GLY A 109 -12.39 -11.88 -0.81
N THR A 110 -11.91 -13.11 -1.02
CA THR A 110 -12.00 -13.82 -2.32
C THR A 110 -13.43 -14.09 -2.75
N GLU A 111 -14.37 -14.06 -1.82
CA GLU A 111 -15.81 -14.23 -2.05
C GLU A 111 -16.60 -12.91 -1.90
N GLN A 112 -15.91 -11.76 -1.79
CA GLN A 112 -16.56 -10.46 -1.67
C GLN A 112 -17.42 -10.21 -2.91
N PRO A 113 -18.73 -9.90 -2.75
CA PRO A 113 -19.61 -9.61 -3.87
C PRO A 113 -19.14 -8.38 -4.65
N ALA A 114 -19.36 -8.39 -5.98
CA ALA A 114 -19.16 -7.21 -6.81
C ALA A 114 -20.13 -6.09 -6.40
N GLY A 115 -19.65 -4.85 -6.42
CA GLY A 115 -20.45 -3.67 -6.06
C GLY A 115 -19.60 -2.52 -5.54
N ASP A 116 -20.30 -1.47 -5.13
CA ASP A 116 -19.69 -0.27 -4.58
C ASP A 116 -19.68 -0.34 -3.05
N TYR A 117 -18.55 0.07 -2.48
CA TYR A 117 -18.29 0.06 -1.05
C TYR A 117 -17.69 1.38 -0.62
N THR A 118 -17.81 1.66 0.67
CA THR A 118 -17.21 2.85 1.26
C THR A 118 -16.35 2.45 2.46
N LEU A 119 -15.08 2.85 2.43
CA LEU A 119 -14.17 2.78 3.58
C LEU A 119 -14.19 4.13 4.29
N LYS A 120 -14.55 4.12 5.57
CA LYS A 120 -14.37 5.23 6.50
C LYS A 120 -13.18 4.91 7.40
N VAL A 121 -12.20 5.79 7.44
CA VAL A 121 -11.05 5.74 8.35
C VAL A 121 -11.23 6.81 9.41
N THR A 122 -11.10 6.47 10.68
CA THR A 122 -11.13 7.41 11.80
C THR A 122 -9.74 7.48 12.42
N VAL A 123 -9.15 8.66 12.45
CA VAL A 123 -7.88 8.93 13.15
C VAL A 123 -8.17 9.69 14.42
N ALA A 124 -7.73 9.13 15.55
CA ALA A 124 -7.85 9.74 16.87
C ALA A 124 -6.49 10.23 17.38
N ASP A 125 -6.31 11.51 17.57
CA ASP A 125 -5.16 12.08 18.29
C ASP A 125 -5.39 11.93 19.80
N ARG A 126 -4.62 11.05 20.45
CA ARG A 126 -4.77 10.74 21.88
C ARG A 126 -4.27 11.86 22.77
N ASN A 127 -3.24 12.57 22.34
CA ASN A 127 -2.67 13.70 23.10
C ASN A 127 -3.56 14.95 22.96
N GLY A 128 -4.05 15.22 21.74
CA GLY A 128 -4.94 16.36 21.45
C GLY A 128 -6.42 16.10 21.79
N ARG A 129 -6.82 14.85 22.02
CA ARG A 129 -8.20 14.41 22.26
C ARG A 129 -9.15 14.86 21.15
N THR A 130 -8.67 14.81 19.91
CA THR A 130 -9.45 15.15 18.71
C THR A 130 -9.51 13.95 17.76
N THR A 131 -10.51 13.94 16.91
CA THR A 131 -10.70 12.89 15.89
C THR A 131 -10.94 13.51 14.53
N GLN A 132 -10.46 12.86 13.50
CA GLN A 132 -10.72 13.23 12.10
C GLN A 132 -11.10 12.00 11.32
N ASP A 133 -12.15 12.13 10.51
CA ASP A 133 -12.64 11.08 9.62
C ASP A 133 -12.21 11.33 8.18
N LEU A 134 -11.95 10.26 7.48
CA LEU A 134 -11.65 10.22 6.05
C LEU A 134 -12.51 9.14 5.41
N THR A 135 -13.18 9.47 4.32
CA THR A 135 -14.04 8.52 3.59
C THR A 135 -13.52 8.33 2.16
N ARG A 136 -13.48 7.07 1.71
CA ARG A 136 -13.10 6.70 0.35
C ARG A 136 -14.04 5.64 -0.20
N SER A 137 -14.66 5.93 -1.35
CA SER A 137 -15.45 4.93 -2.09
C SER A 137 -14.52 4.08 -2.95
N TYR A 138 -14.84 2.79 -3.09
CA TYR A 138 -14.13 1.86 -3.93
C TYR A 138 -15.10 0.84 -4.53
N GLN A 139 -14.69 0.20 -5.62
CA GLN A 139 -15.50 -0.80 -6.29
C GLN A 139 -14.84 -2.17 -6.22
N VAL A 140 -15.60 -3.19 -5.85
CA VAL A 140 -15.22 -4.59 -6.04
C VAL A 140 -15.77 -5.05 -7.37
N LEU A 141 -14.89 -5.50 -8.25
CA LEU A 141 -15.23 -6.00 -9.57
C LEU A 141 -15.85 -7.41 -9.49
N PRO A 142 -16.59 -7.86 -10.51
CA PRO A 142 -16.97 -9.26 -10.63
C PRO A 142 -15.75 -10.17 -10.58
N LYS A 143 -15.92 -11.40 -10.09
CA LYS A 143 -14.87 -12.42 -10.12
C LYS A 143 -14.40 -12.65 -11.54
N ALA A 144 -13.11 -12.56 -11.76
CA ALA A 144 -12.44 -12.81 -13.02
C ALA A 144 -11.01 -13.28 -12.75
N PHE A 145 -10.38 -13.91 -13.74
CA PHE A 145 -8.94 -14.15 -13.66
C PHE A 145 -8.20 -12.83 -13.60
N GLY A 146 -7.27 -12.71 -12.65
CA GLY A 146 -6.55 -11.47 -12.46
C GLY A 146 -5.35 -11.55 -11.51
N LEU A 147 -4.55 -10.48 -11.52
CA LEU A 147 -3.39 -10.31 -10.66
C LEU A 147 -3.71 -9.30 -9.56
N VAL A 148 -3.47 -9.68 -8.31
CA VAL A 148 -3.85 -8.90 -7.13
C VAL A 148 -2.68 -8.77 -6.15
N ARG A 149 -2.79 -7.84 -5.20
CA ARG A 149 -1.81 -7.59 -4.13
C ARG A 149 -0.38 -7.33 -4.60
N PRO A 150 -0.16 -6.56 -5.69
CA PRO A 150 1.21 -6.31 -6.11
C PRO A 150 1.96 -5.49 -5.06
N THR A 151 3.18 -5.91 -4.75
CA THR A 151 4.06 -5.20 -3.83
C THR A 151 5.52 -5.50 -4.13
N THR A 152 6.40 -4.58 -3.79
CA THR A 152 7.85 -4.78 -3.82
C THR A 152 8.41 -4.97 -2.43
N THR A 153 9.35 -5.90 -2.28
CA THR A 153 10.02 -6.18 -1.01
C THR A 153 11.53 -6.23 -1.17
N SER A 154 12.25 -6.00 -0.09
CA SER A 154 13.70 -6.10 -0.03
C SER A 154 14.20 -7.46 0.48
N ASP A 155 13.28 -8.40 0.72
CA ASP A 155 13.56 -9.76 1.18
C ASP A 155 12.73 -10.79 0.40
N PRO A 156 13.23 -12.02 0.25
CA PRO A 156 12.55 -13.09 -0.49
C PRO A 156 11.28 -13.60 0.21
N ASP A 157 11.16 -13.40 1.52
CA ASP A 157 9.99 -13.84 2.29
C ASP A 157 8.78 -12.90 2.12
N GLY A 158 8.94 -11.76 1.42
CA GLY A 158 7.87 -10.78 1.23
C GLY A 158 7.47 -10.01 2.50
N LYS A 159 8.32 -10.04 3.55
CA LYS A 159 8.02 -9.45 4.88
C LYS A 159 8.46 -8.01 5.03
N LYS A 160 9.37 -7.52 4.16
CA LYS A 160 9.93 -6.17 4.23
C LYS A 160 9.52 -5.35 2.99
N PRO A 161 8.31 -4.79 2.97
CA PRO A 161 7.91 -3.89 1.89
C PRO A 161 8.90 -2.74 1.73
N THR A 162 9.11 -2.31 0.50
CA THR A 162 10.03 -1.20 0.22
C THR A 162 9.41 -0.21 -0.77
N ALA A 163 9.63 1.08 -0.54
CA ALA A 163 9.26 2.14 -1.47
C ALA A 163 10.18 2.21 -2.69
N SER A 164 11.39 1.63 -2.59
CA SER A 164 12.33 1.60 -3.69
C SER A 164 13.25 0.39 -3.58
N LEU A 165 13.54 -0.23 -4.71
CA LEU A 165 14.59 -1.24 -4.84
C LEU A 165 15.95 -0.54 -4.79
N ARG A 166 17.02 -1.31 -4.61
CA ARG A 166 18.40 -0.82 -4.61
C ARG A 166 19.14 -1.27 -5.87
N LYS A 167 19.83 -0.35 -6.52
CA LYS A 167 20.67 -0.64 -7.68
C LYS A 167 21.66 -1.77 -7.41
N GLY A 168 21.70 -2.78 -8.28
CA GLY A 168 22.60 -3.93 -8.19
C GLY A 168 22.31 -4.87 -7.01
N LYS A 169 21.21 -4.69 -6.27
CA LYS A 169 20.79 -5.60 -5.19
C LYS A 169 19.52 -6.33 -5.59
N PRO A 170 19.34 -7.57 -5.10
CA PRO A 170 18.09 -8.28 -5.25
C PRO A 170 16.92 -7.52 -4.60
N GLY A 171 15.81 -7.50 -5.30
CA GLY A 171 14.50 -7.10 -4.80
C GLY A 171 13.46 -8.05 -5.35
N TRP A 172 12.29 -8.07 -4.77
CA TRP A 172 11.25 -9.02 -5.14
C TRP A 172 9.95 -8.31 -5.48
N VAL A 173 9.30 -8.80 -6.53
CA VAL A 173 7.96 -8.40 -6.94
C VAL A 173 7.02 -9.51 -6.56
N ASN A 174 6.15 -9.25 -5.60
CA ASN A 174 5.18 -10.21 -5.09
C ASN A 174 3.79 -9.83 -5.59
N PHE A 175 2.99 -10.83 -5.93
CA PHE A 175 1.59 -10.69 -6.32
C PHE A 175 0.87 -12.03 -6.15
N ALA A 176 -0.42 -12.08 -6.41
CA ALA A 176 -1.15 -13.34 -6.44
C ALA A 176 -2.05 -13.40 -7.68
N ALA A 177 -2.29 -14.61 -8.19
CA ALA A 177 -3.30 -14.87 -9.20
C ALA A 177 -4.60 -15.32 -8.52
N VAL A 178 -5.73 -14.78 -8.97
CA VAL A 178 -7.09 -15.12 -8.50
C VAL A 178 -8.00 -15.46 -9.67
N GLY A 179 -9.13 -16.12 -9.40
CA GLY A 179 -10.15 -16.40 -10.44
C GLY A 179 -9.73 -17.42 -11.49
N PHE A 180 -8.70 -18.19 -11.26
CA PHE A 180 -8.14 -19.18 -12.20
C PHE A 180 -8.94 -20.49 -12.20
N GLY A 181 -8.79 -21.25 -13.29
CA GLY A 181 -9.35 -22.59 -13.45
C GLY A 181 -8.48 -23.69 -12.82
N TRP A 182 -9.12 -24.83 -12.56
CA TRP A 182 -8.46 -26.05 -12.11
C TRP A 182 -8.53 -27.11 -13.21
N ASP A 183 -7.39 -27.69 -13.60
CA ASP A 183 -7.34 -28.83 -14.49
C ASP A 183 -7.96 -30.04 -13.76
N LYS A 184 -9.09 -30.50 -14.27
CA LYS A 184 -9.84 -31.62 -13.66
C LYS A 184 -9.08 -32.95 -13.66
N ALA A 185 -8.16 -33.15 -14.59
CA ALA A 185 -7.38 -34.37 -14.68
C ALA A 185 -6.22 -34.39 -13.70
N LYS A 186 -5.60 -33.23 -13.44
CA LYS A 186 -4.44 -33.08 -12.57
C LYS A 186 -4.80 -32.64 -11.17
N GLY A 187 -5.99 -32.04 -10.95
CA GLY A 187 -6.37 -31.41 -9.68
C GLY A 187 -5.49 -30.20 -9.34
N GLN A 188 -4.92 -29.52 -10.33
CA GLN A 188 -3.99 -28.43 -10.15
C GLN A 188 -4.34 -27.27 -11.09
N PRO A 189 -4.08 -25.99 -10.74
CA PRO A 189 -4.10 -24.91 -11.71
C PRO A 189 -2.92 -25.04 -12.68
N HIS A 190 -2.98 -24.33 -13.81
CA HIS A 190 -1.83 -24.17 -14.70
C HIS A 190 -1.70 -22.68 -15.04
N LEU A 191 -0.81 -21.98 -14.34
CA LEU A 191 -0.65 -20.54 -14.41
C LEU A 191 0.74 -20.19 -14.91
N THR A 192 0.84 -19.42 -15.97
CA THR A 192 2.11 -18.88 -16.46
C THR A 192 2.12 -17.38 -16.26
N ALA A 193 3.14 -16.85 -15.59
CA ALA A 193 3.34 -15.43 -15.44
C ALA A 193 4.63 -14.97 -16.11
N THR A 194 4.61 -13.77 -16.67
CA THR A 194 5.76 -13.11 -17.32
C THR A 194 5.93 -11.71 -16.72
N LEU A 195 7.16 -11.36 -16.37
CA LEU A 195 7.54 -10.04 -15.89
C LEU A 195 8.46 -9.37 -16.91
N ARG A 196 8.10 -8.14 -17.31
CA ARG A 196 8.96 -7.22 -18.06
C ARG A 196 9.22 -5.99 -17.20
N VAL A 197 10.33 -5.33 -17.46
CA VAL A 197 10.65 -4.03 -16.84
C VAL A 197 10.99 -3.04 -17.93
N LEU A 198 10.31 -1.90 -17.92
CA LEU A 198 10.55 -0.79 -18.82
C LEU A 198 11.16 0.39 -18.05
N ASP A 199 12.10 1.08 -18.66
CA ASP A 199 12.65 2.34 -18.15
C ASP A 199 11.69 3.53 -18.43
N GLU A 200 12.09 4.74 -18.07
CA GLU A 200 11.29 5.97 -18.25
C GLU A 200 11.00 6.27 -19.74
N ASP A 201 11.82 5.78 -20.66
CA ASP A 201 11.63 5.92 -22.11
C ASP A 201 10.75 4.79 -22.71
N GLY A 202 10.26 3.86 -21.88
CA GLY A 202 9.50 2.67 -22.32
C GLY A 202 10.38 1.59 -22.95
N LYS A 203 11.69 1.63 -22.77
CA LYS A 203 12.63 0.62 -23.30
C LYS A 203 12.81 -0.52 -22.30
N PRO A 204 13.00 -1.77 -22.78
CA PRO A 204 13.28 -2.88 -21.89
C PRO A 204 14.54 -2.67 -21.04
N ALA A 205 14.40 -2.77 -19.72
CA ALA A 205 15.51 -2.69 -18.77
C ALA A 205 16.15 -4.06 -18.47
N LEU A 206 15.48 -5.15 -18.84
CA LEU A 206 16.00 -6.51 -18.77
C LEU A 206 16.29 -7.04 -20.19
N VAL A 207 17.34 -7.84 -20.32
CA VAL A 207 17.72 -8.49 -21.60
C VAL A 207 16.62 -9.46 -22.08
N LYS A 208 15.98 -10.16 -21.14
CA LYS A 208 14.88 -11.08 -21.40
C LYS A 208 13.81 -10.91 -20.31
N PRO A 209 12.51 -11.08 -20.64
CA PRO A 209 11.47 -11.19 -19.64
C PRO A 209 11.72 -12.36 -18.69
N SER A 210 11.40 -12.20 -17.41
CA SER A 210 11.34 -13.31 -16.46
C SER A 210 10.03 -14.05 -16.64
N ARG A 211 10.06 -15.38 -16.59
CA ARG A 211 8.86 -16.24 -16.72
C ARG A 211 8.86 -17.29 -15.64
N GLY A 212 7.70 -17.58 -15.09
CA GLY A 212 7.47 -18.66 -14.12
C GLY A 212 6.13 -19.34 -14.38
N THR A 213 6.04 -20.62 -14.06
CA THR A 213 4.83 -21.43 -14.17
C THR A 213 4.54 -22.09 -12.83
N ILE A 214 3.26 -22.17 -12.45
CA ILE A 214 2.76 -22.91 -11.30
C ILE A 214 1.70 -23.88 -11.82
N ASP A 215 1.99 -25.18 -11.75
CA ASP A 215 1.16 -26.25 -12.27
C ASP A 215 1.11 -27.49 -11.36
N GLN A 216 1.68 -27.37 -10.16
CA GLN A 216 1.74 -28.42 -9.14
C GLN A 216 1.85 -27.84 -7.72
N ASP A 217 1.65 -28.67 -6.70
CA ASP A 217 1.82 -28.35 -5.28
C ASP A 217 0.92 -27.22 -4.76
N VAL A 218 -0.19 -26.95 -5.47
CA VAL A 218 -1.18 -25.97 -5.02
C VAL A 218 -2.25 -26.72 -4.19
N PRO A 219 -2.42 -26.39 -2.90
CA PRO A 219 -3.41 -27.05 -2.04
C PRO A 219 -4.83 -26.90 -2.57
N ASP A 220 -5.64 -27.94 -2.43
CA ASP A 220 -7.05 -27.91 -2.82
C ASP A 220 -7.81 -26.75 -2.20
N GLY A 221 -8.69 -26.13 -2.99
CA GLY A 221 -9.49 -24.99 -2.54
C GLY A 221 -8.76 -23.67 -2.44
N THR A 222 -7.49 -23.60 -2.84
CA THR A 222 -6.74 -22.34 -2.93
C THR A 222 -7.46 -21.37 -3.87
N LYS A 223 -7.75 -20.16 -3.39
CA LYS A 223 -8.45 -19.10 -4.14
C LYS A 223 -7.51 -18.02 -4.67
N ALA A 224 -6.31 -17.91 -4.11
CA ALA A 224 -5.28 -16.98 -4.52
C ALA A 224 -3.92 -17.69 -4.49
N VAL A 225 -3.27 -17.79 -5.65
CA VAL A 225 -1.96 -18.45 -5.78
C VAL A 225 -0.88 -17.36 -5.71
N PRO A 226 -0.03 -17.36 -4.65
CA PRO A 226 1.05 -16.39 -4.54
C PRO A 226 2.14 -16.66 -5.58
N MET A 227 2.65 -15.59 -6.17
CA MET A 227 3.71 -15.61 -7.16
C MET A 227 4.76 -14.55 -6.82
N GLN A 228 6.01 -14.80 -7.20
CA GLN A 228 7.11 -13.89 -6.93
C GLN A 228 8.14 -13.93 -8.05
N PHE A 229 8.71 -12.76 -8.37
CA PHE A 229 9.89 -12.64 -9.21
C PHE A 229 11.01 -11.91 -8.47
N GLU A 230 12.20 -12.46 -8.53
CA GLU A 230 13.41 -11.74 -8.15
C GLU A 230 13.81 -10.78 -9.27
N LEU A 231 14.23 -9.58 -8.90
CA LEU A 231 14.61 -8.52 -9.81
C LEU A 231 15.91 -7.85 -9.35
N VAL A 232 16.90 -7.77 -10.26
CA VAL A 232 18.14 -7.02 -10.04
C VAL A 232 18.30 -5.99 -11.16
N LEU A 233 18.15 -4.70 -10.83
CA LEU A 233 18.30 -3.61 -11.79
C LEU A 233 19.65 -2.89 -11.60
N GLN A 234 20.37 -2.69 -12.72
CA GLN A 234 21.73 -2.13 -12.72
C GLN A 234 21.77 -0.60 -12.85
N LYS A 235 20.61 0.05 -12.95
CA LYS A 235 20.48 1.52 -13.03
C LYS A 235 19.50 2.01 -11.97
N ALA A 236 19.80 3.15 -11.35
CA ALA A 236 18.83 3.90 -10.55
C ALA A 236 17.90 4.69 -11.48
N GLY A 237 16.68 4.96 -11.00
CA GLY A 237 15.66 5.71 -11.76
C GLY A 237 14.26 5.19 -11.48
N LYS A 238 13.32 5.60 -12.31
CA LYS A 238 11.95 5.11 -12.32
C LYS A 238 11.81 4.05 -13.39
N PHE A 239 11.02 3.06 -13.09
CA PHE A 239 10.74 1.94 -13.99
C PHE A 239 9.27 1.56 -13.89
N THR A 240 8.77 0.86 -14.89
CA THR A 240 7.46 0.23 -14.88
C THR A 240 7.65 -1.27 -15.00
N ILE A 241 7.12 -2.02 -14.05
CA ILE A 241 6.99 -3.47 -14.15
C ILE A 241 5.69 -3.76 -14.86
N GLU A 242 5.75 -4.55 -15.93
CA GLU A 242 4.60 -5.14 -16.60
C GLU A 242 4.53 -6.62 -16.23
N LEU A 243 3.46 -7.00 -15.55
CA LEU A 243 3.12 -8.38 -15.26
C LEU A 243 2.03 -8.83 -16.22
N GLU A 244 2.24 -9.94 -16.90
CA GLU A 244 1.23 -10.65 -17.69
C GLU A 244 1.09 -12.05 -17.12
N ALA A 245 -0.14 -12.53 -16.97
CA ALA A 245 -0.39 -13.91 -16.60
C ALA A 245 -1.41 -14.55 -17.56
N VAL A 246 -1.25 -15.84 -17.77
CA VAL A 246 -2.15 -16.69 -18.53
C VAL A 246 -2.60 -17.83 -17.62
N ASP A 247 -3.89 -18.04 -17.55
CA ASP A 247 -4.48 -19.29 -17.04
C ASP A 247 -4.52 -20.27 -18.20
N ASP A 248 -3.58 -21.20 -18.24
CA ASP A 248 -3.44 -22.16 -19.33
C ASP A 248 -4.56 -23.22 -19.31
N VAL A 249 -5.40 -23.29 -18.25
CA VAL A 249 -6.59 -24.16 -18.18
C VAL A 249 -7.77 -23.52 -18.91
N THR A 250 -8.02 -22.24 -18.71
CA THR A 250 -9.17 -21.51 -19.27
C THR A 250 -8.81 -20.71 -20.52
N GLY A 251 -7.54 -20.39 -20.72
CA GLY A 251 -7.05 -19.49 -21.77
C GLY A 251 -7.21 -18.01 -21.43
N GLU A 252 -7.70 -17.67 -20.24
CA GLU A 252 -7.85 -16.27 -19.80
C GLU A 252 -6.49 -15.61 -19.54
N LYS A 253 -6.45 -14.31 -19.75
CA LYS A 253 -5.24 -13.49 -19.57
C LYS A 253 -5.50 -12.32 -18.65
N ALA A 254 -4.51 -11.98 -17.85
CA ALA A 254 -4.52 -10.82 -16.98
C ALA A 254 -3.22 -10.04 -17.10
N SER A 255 -3.29 -8.74 -16.95
CA SER A 255 -2.10 -7.86 -16.92
C SER A 255 -2.19 -6.85 -15.80
N LEU A 256 -1.03 -6.44 -15.30
CA LEU A 256 -0.90 -5.42 -14.28
C LEU A 256 0.36 -4.62 -14.53
N SER A 257 0.25 -3.29 -14.43
CA SER A 257 1.38 -2.37 -14.54
C SER A 257 1.66 -1.78 -13.16
N LEU A 258 2.91 -1.87 -12.70
CA LEU A 258 3.35 -1.43 -11.38
C LEU A 258 4.53 -0.46 -11.53
N PRO A 259 4.35 0.84 -11.23
CA PRO A 259 5.46 1.77 -11.13
C PRO A 259 6.38 1.39 -9.97
N ILE A 260 7.69 1.48 -10.19
CA ILE A 260 8.70 1.25 -9.16
C ILE A 260 9.82 2.28 -9.25
N ARG A 261 10.56 2.41 -8.15
CA ARG A 261 11.79 3.22 -8.08
C ARG A 261 12.97 2.33 -7.73
N VAL A 262 14.12 2.69 -8.28
CA VAL A 262 15.41 2.09 -7.93
C VAL A 262 16.31 3.21 -7.43
N ALA A 263 16.70 3.12 -6.17
CA ALA A 263 17.62 4.06 -5.55
C ALA A 263 19.07 3.62 -5.76
N GLU A 264 20.02 4.58 -5.74
CA GLU A 264 21.45 4.25 -5.70
C GLU A 264 21.76 3.37 -4.46
N SER A 265 22.74 2.52 -4.61
CA SER A 265 23.29 1.76 -3.47
C SER A 265 24.27 2.67 -2.72
N ASN A 266 23.99 2.93 -1.46
CA ASN A 266 24.96 3.54 -0.55
C ASN A 266 26.05 2.54 -0.22
#